data_e586e3d8079aed980dac02a74adc930e
#
_entry.id   e586e3d8079aed980dac02a74adc930e
#
_cell.length_a   1.000
_cell.length_b   1.000
_cell.length_c   1.000
_cell.angle_alpha   90.00
_cell.angle_beta   90.00
_cell.angle_gamma   90.00
#
_symmetry.space_group_name_H-M   'P 1'
#
loop_
_entity.id
_entity.type
_entity.pdbx_description
1 polymer ?
#
loop_
_entity_poly.entity_id
_entity_poly.type
_entity_poly.pdbx_seq_one_letter_code
_entity_poly.pdbx_strand_id
1 'polypeptide(L)'
;MRGSYLNYSAVVLALLSVAVACGCMAGGEKDDTRDRISGNGTITYLDLEGSFYGIVADDGSRYLPADLPADFRQDGLRVAFVVDRAEETATIQQWGTPVDIVSMEKGDALRLVAGNGTITYVDLEGGFYGIVADDGEQYLPLDLGETWLVDGMDVTFVAGVREDVAAIGQWGAPVDVIAIDKAGSATFVAENGTVTYIDLEGGFYGIIADGGRHYLPLGLEERYRVDGMRIAFAGKIARGIVTIQQWGTPVEILAVPWACSSCGGSAGIANPAAAWCLAQGHAYEIRKNPDGSEYGVCIFANGTVIDEWDYYRQNH
;
A
#
# COMPACT_ATOMS: atom_id res chain seq x y z
N MET A 1 -38.43 -45.68 -18.52
CA MET A 1 -37.01 -46.11 -18.39
C MET A 1 -36.36 -45.25 -17.36
N ARG A 2 -35.79 -45.89 -16.34
CA ARG A 2 -35.41 -45.29 -15.05
C ARG A 2 -34.06 -44.54 -15.16
N GLY A 3 -34.02 -43.29 -14.76
CA GLY A 3 -32.78 -42.53 -14.54
C GLY A 3 -32.41 -42.58 -13.06
N SER A 4 -31.17 -43.01 -12.78
CA SER A 4 -30.63 -43.14 -11.44
C SER A 4 -30.06 -41.83 -10.94
N TYR A 5 -30.54 -41.39 -9.78
CA TYR A 5 -29.90 -40.28 -9.03
C TYR A 5 -28.85 -40.86 -8.09
N LEU A 6 -27.60 -40.36 -8.20
CA LEU A 6 -26.56 -40.68 -7.23
C LEU A 6 -26.64 -39.73 -6.02
N ASN A 7 -26.89 -40.36 -4.87
CA ASN A 7 -26.84 -39.70 -3.57
C ASN A 7 -25.38 -39.52 -3.12
N TYR A 8 -24.99 -38.30 -2.76
CA TYR A 8 -23.76 -38.04 -2.00
C TYR A 8 -24.05 -38.16 -0.51
N SER A 9 -23.46 -39.19 0.11
CA SER A 9 -23.49 -39.43 1.53
C SER A 9 -22.71 -38.38 2.32
N ALA A 10 -23.36 -37.85 3.33
CA ALA A 10 -22.76 -36.99 4.35
C ALA A 10 -21.81 -37.83 5.22
N VAL A 11 -20.56 -37.37 5.36
CA VAL A 11 -19.62 -37.87 6.36
C VAL A 11 -19.78 -37.01 7.62
N VAL A 12 -20.35 -37.64 8.65
CA VAL A 12 -20.44 -37.08 10.00
C VAL A 12 -19.11 -37.30 10.68
N LEU A 13 -18.38 -36.23 10.99
CA LEU A 13 -17.19 -36.29 11.86
C LEU A 13 -17.60 -36.05 13.32
N ALA A 14 -17.38 -37.05 14.14
CA ALA A 14 -17.60 -37.01 15.57
C ALA A 14 -16.54 -36.17 16.26
N LEU A 15 -16.96 -35.13 16.98
CA LEU A 15 -16.11 -34.32 17.85
C LEU A 15 -15.94 -35.05 19.19
N LEU A 16 -14.73 -35.54 19.46
CA LEU A 16 -14.31 -35.94 20.82
C LEU A 16 -13.90 -34.65 21.59
N SER A 17 -14.71 -34.32 22.58
CA SER A 17 -14.38 -33.28 23.56
C SER A 17 -13.45 -33.85 24.63
N VAL A 18 -12.18 -33.44 24.61
CA VAL A 18 -11.27 -33.62 25.73
C VAL A 18 -11.25 -32.32 26.55
N ALA A 19 -11.87 -32.34 27.69
CA ALA A 19 -11.74 -31.29 28.70
C ALA A 19 -10.39 -31.42 29.39
N VAL A 20 -9.45 -30.55 29.09
CA VAL A 20 -8.23 -30.36 29.86
C VAL A 20 -8.45 -29.16 30.78
N ALA A 21 -8.55 -29.43 32.07
CA ALA A 21 -8.51 -28.41 33.11
C ALA A 21 -7.11 -27.76 33.10
N CYS A 22 -7.02 -26.53 32.67
CA CYS A 22 -5.77 -25.75 32.74
C CYS A 22 -5.83 -24.79 33.92
N GLY A 23 -4.94 -25.04 34.85
CA GLY A 23 -4.68 -24.14 35.97
C GLY A 23 -4.19 -22.79 35.48
N CYS A 24 -4.74 -21.73 36.04
CA CYS A 24 -4.26 -20.37 35.87
C CYS A 24 -2.82 -20.24 36.40
N MET A 25 -1.86 -20.20 35.50
CA MET A 25 -0.61 -19.49 35.75
C MET A 25 -0.72 -18.13 35.06
N ALA A 26 -0.79 -17.08 35.88
CA ALA A 26 -0.63 -15.71 35.48
C ALA A 26 0.85 -15.54 35.05
N GLY A 27 1.12 -15.80 33.78
CA GLY A 27 2.31 -15.33 33.09
C GLY A 27 2.06 -13.87 32.72
N GLY A 28 2.78 -12.95 33.40
CA GLY A 28 2.74 -11.54 33.03
C GLY A 28 3.17 -11.40 31.56
N GLU A 29 2.27 -10.98 30.73
CA GLU A 29 2.56 -10.43 29.43
C GLU A 29 3.44 -9.20 29.67
N LYS A 30 4.74 -9.33 29.40
CA LYS A 30 5.59 -8.17 29.29
C LYS A 30 5.01 -7.35 28.14
N ASP A 31 4.50 -6.19 28.46
CA ASP A 31 4.19 -5.13 27.53
C ASP A 31 5.51 -4.74 26.84
N ASP A 32 5.79 -5.40 25.72
CA ASP A 32 7.01 -5.21 24.92
C ASP A 32 6.74 -4.02 23.98
N THR A 33 6.70 -2.82 24.56
CA THR A 33 6.64 -1.55 23.84
C THR A 33 8.00 -1.24 23.18
N ARG A 34 8.59 -2.20 22.45
CA ARG A 34 9.69 -1.89 21.55
C ARG A 34 9.16 -1.02 20.41
N ASP A 35 10.00 -0.06 20.04
CA ASP A 35 9.73 0.89 18.94
C ASP A 35 9.65 0.10 17.64
N ARG A 36 8.44 -0.44 17.32
CA ARG A 36 8.18 -1.28 16.16
C ARG A 36 8.06 -0.43 14.93
N ILE A 37 8.81 -0.78 13.90
CA ILE A 37 8.85 -0.09 12.62
C ILE A 37 8.43 -1.09 11.55
N SER A 38 7.55 -0.70 10.66
CA SER A 38 7.20 -1.49 9.48
C SER A 38 7.28 -0.64 8.23
N GLY A 39 7.58 -1.25 7.11
CA GLY A 39 7.73 -0.53 5.86
C GLY A 39 8.04 -1.44 4.68
N ASN A 40 8.18 -0.79 3.54
CA ASN A 40 8.80 -1.38 2.37
C ASN A 40 10.16 -0.75 2.14
N GLY A 41 11.02 -1.51 1.49
CA GLY A 41 12.36 -1.05 1.18
C GLY A 41 13.06 -2.01 0.22
N THR A 42 14.31 -1.69 -0.03
CA THR A 42 15.19 -2.49 -0.88
C THR A 42 16.36 -2.99 -0.05
N ILE A 43 16.65 -4.28 -0.15
CA ILE A 43 17.86 -4.85 0.40
C ILE A 43 19.03 -4.31 -0.41
N THR A 44 20.00 -3.73 0.26
CA THR A 44 21.18 -3.16 -0.38
C THR A 44 22.42 -3.83 0.18
N TYR A 45 23.26 -4.37 -0.72
CA TYR A 45 24.58 -4.87 -0.35
C TYR A 45 25.57 -3.71 -0.23
N LEU A 46 26.31 -3.69 0.86
CA LEU A 46 27.27 -2.64 1.17
C LEU A 46 28.67 -3.24 1.29
N ASP A 47 29.54 -2.88 0.35
CA ASP A 47 30.98 -3.24 0.36
C ASP A 47 31.76 -2.24 1.24
N LEU A 48 31.37 -2.20 2.51
CA LEU A 48 32.06 -1.44 3.56
C LEU A 48 32.76 -2.43 4.51
N GLU A 49 33.48 -1.92 5.53
CA GLU A 49 34.19 -2.78 6.49
C GLU A 49 33.31 -3.92 7.01
N GLY A 50 33.63 -5.15 6.55
CA GLY A 50 32.92 -6.37 6.90
C GLY A 50 31.79 -6.80 5.95
N SER A 51 31.54 -6.10 4.85
CA SER A 51 30.50 -6.38 3.83
C SER A 51 29.18 -6.90 4.43
N PHE A 52 28.11 -6.14 4.32
CA PHE A 52 26.83 -6.48 4.94
C PHE A 52 25.65 -6.08 4.08
N TYR A 53 24.46 -6.57 4.43
CA TYR A 53 23.19 -6.16 3.83
C TYR A 53 22.45 -5.21 4.78
N GLY A 54 21.93 -4.13 4.23
CA GLY A 54 21.03 -3.21 4.92
C GLY A 54 19.70 -3.11 4.19
N ILE A 55 18.72 -2.47 4.81
CA ILE A 55 17.43 -2.14 4.23
C ILE A 55 17.42 -0.62 4.01
N VAL A 56 17.22 -0.20 2.77
CA VAL A 56 16.88 1.20 2.45
C VAL A 56 15.38 1.26 2.26
N ALA A 57 14.69 1.86 3.23
CA ALA A 57 13.25 2.03 3.16
C ALA A 57 12.85 3.07 2.11
N ASP A 58 11.60 3.02 1.67
CA ASP A 58 11.08 3.91 0.61
C ASP A 58 11.03 5.38 1.04
N ASP A 59 11.01 5.65 2.36
CA ASP A 59 11.13 6.99 2.95
C ASP A 59 12.58 7.51 3.02
N GLY A 60 13.55 6.70 2.56
CA GLY A 60 14.99 6.98 2.64
C GLY A 60 15.64 6.60 3.98
N SER A 61 14.88 6.10 4.95
CA SER A 61 15.43 5.56 6.19
C SER A 61 16.29 4.33 5.93
N ARG A 62 17.33 4.16 6.74
CA ARG A 62 18.27 3.03 6.62
C ARG A 62 18.23 2.19 7.87
N TYR A 63 18.06 0.89 7.69
CA TYR A 63 18.01 -0.07 8.79
C TYR A 63 19.10 -1.12 8.60
N LEU A 64 19.78 -1.42 9.70
CA LEU A 64 20.82 -2.45 9.76
C LEU A 64 20.29 -3.65 10.55
N PRO A 65 19.77 -4.69 9.88
CA PRO A 65 19.29 -5.88 10.56
C PRO A 65 20.47 -6.64 11.17
N ALA A 66 20.33 -7.05 12.45
CA ALA A 66 21.35 -7.83 13.15
C ALA A 66 21.56 -9.22 12.51
N ASP A 67 20.47 -9.83 12.05
CA ASP A 67 20.49 -11.10 11.30
C ASP A 67 19.46 -11.06 10.17
N LEU A 68 19.94 -10.86 8.94
CA LEU A 68 19.09 -10.93 7.75
C LEU A 68 19.01 -12.39 7.29
N PRO A 69 17.81 -13.01 7.17
CA PRO A 69 17.68 -14.39 6.69
C PRO A 69 18.31 -14.58 5.31
N ALA A 70 18.89 -15.76 5.06
CA ALA A 70 19.67 -16.04 3.84
C ALA A 70 18.88 -15.81 2.55
N ASP A 71 17.58 -16.11 2.56
CA ASP A 71 16.68 -15.97 1.41
C ASP A 71 16.43 -14.49 1.00
N PHE A 72 16.78 -13.55 1.88
CA PHE A 72 16.66 -12.11 1.64
C PHE A 72 18.01 -11.44 1.34
N ARG A 73 19.14 -12.17 1.39
CA ARG A 73 20.48 -11.62 1.13
C ARG A 73 20.74 -11.50 -0.37
N GLN A 74 19.94 -10.67 -1.03
CA GLN A 74 20.07 -10.36 -2.46
C GLN A 74 20.03 -8.85 -2.65
N ASP A 75 21.06 -8.30 -3.27
CA ASP A 75 21.11 -6.87 -3.61
C ASP A 75 19.99 -6.50 -4.58
N GLY A 76 19.32 -5.39 -4.32
CA GLY A 76 18.17 -4.94 -5.11
C GLY A 76 16.84 -5.63 -4.77
N LEU A 77 16.82 -6.63 -3.88
CA LEU A 77 15.59 -7.32 -3.51
C LEU A 77 14.63 -6.38 -2.78
N ARG A 78 13.43 -6.24 -3.30
CA ARG A 78 12.33 -5.52 -2.62
C ARG A 78 11.77 -6.36 -1.48
N VAL A 79 11.49 -5.73 -0.36
CA VAL A 79 10.96 -6.39 0.83
C VAL A 79 9.91 -5.53 1.53
N ALA A 80 8.86 -6.18 2.05
CA ALA A 80 8.03 -5.67 3.12
C ALA A 80 8.62 -6.16 4.44
N PHE A 81 8.80 -5.29 5.42
CA PHE A 81 9.45 -5.65 6.66
C PHE A 81 8.72 -5.09 7.89
N VAL A 82 8.80 -5.83 8.98
CA VAL A 82 8.49 -5.38 10.32
C VAL A 82 9.72 -5.64 11.18
N VAL A 83 10.23 -4.59 11.81
CA VAL A 83 11.44 -4.65 12.62
C VAL A 83 11.20 -3.95 13.95
N ASP A 84 11.86 -4.40 14.98
CA ASP A 84 11.95 -3.70 16.27
C ASP A 84 13.32 -3.02 16.35
N ARG A 85 13.37 -1.79 16.87
CA ARG A 85 14.63 -1.11 17.09
C ARG A 85 15.46 -1.92 18.08
N ALA A 86 16.69 -2.28 17.71
CA ALA A 86 17.58 -3.02 18.59
C ALA A 86 18.02 -2.12 19.76
N GLU A 87 17.95 -2.66 21.00
CA GLU A 87 18.43 -1.97 22.17
C GLU A 87 19.95 -1.81 22.07
N GLU A 88 20.44 -0.56 22.21
CA GLU A 88 21.83 -0.10 22.34
C GLU A 88 22.93 -1.08 21.89
N THR A 89 22.87 -1.54 20.63
CA THR A 89 23.99 -2.29 20.06
C THR A 89 24.92 -1.31 19.36
N ALA A 90 26.07 -1.06 19.95
CA ALA A 90 27.13 -0.31 19.27
C ALA A 90 27.56 -1.10 18.02
N THR A 91 27.02 -0.75 16.86
CA THR A 91 27.44 -1.35 15.60
C THR A 91 28.72 -0.69 15.14
N ILE A 92 29.69 -1.50 14.69
CA ILE A 92 30.94 -1.02 14.07
C ILE A 92 30.61 -0.27 12.77
N GLN A 93 29.53 -0.69 12.10
CA GLN A 93 29.03 -0.05 10.88
C GLN A 93 28.12 1.13 11.25
N GLN A 94 28.60 2.35 11.16
CA GLN A 94 27.81 3.57 11.34
C GLN A 94 26.89 3.84 10.14
N TRP A 95 26.10 2.79 9.73
CA TRP A 95 25.21 2.85 8.58
C TRP A 95 23.79 2.42 8.98
N GLY A 96 22.91 3.35 9.17
CA GLY A 96 21.53 3.09 9.50
C GLY A 96 21.24 2.70 10.95
N THR A 97 19.97 2.52 11.27
CA THR A 97 19.48 2.16 12.60
C THR A 97 19.55 0.65 12.80
N PRO A 98 20.21 0.15 13.86
CA PRO A 98 20.20 -1.28 14.19
C PRO A 98 18.78 -1.76 14.50
N VAL A 99 18.40 -2.90 13.93
CA VAL A 99 17.04 -3.46 14.08
C VAL A 99 17.07 -4.98 14.16
N ASP A 100 16.10 -5.54 14.89
CA ASP A 100 15.78 -6.95 14.90
C ASP A 100 14.59 -7.21 13.98
N ILE A 101 14.69 -8.20 13.08
CA ILE A 101 13.61 -8.54 12.16
C ILE A 101 12.52 -9.30 12.92
N VAL A 102 11.30 -8.77 12.92
CA VAL A 102 10.11 -9.44 13.46
C VAL A 102 9.45 -10.28 12.37
N SER A 103 9.26 -9.70 11.19
CA SER A 103 8.81 -10.40 10.00
C SER A 103 9.37 -9.73 8.76
N MET A 104 9.59 -10.51 7.72
CA MET A 104 10.02 -10.03 6.42
C MET A 104 9.40 -10.91 5.34
N GLU A 105 8.87 -10.27 4.34
CA GLU A 105 8.35 -10.93 3.14
C GLU A 105 9.06 -10.35 1.93
N LYS A 106 9.28 -11.17 0.90
CA LYS A 106 9.73 -10.64 -0.38
C LYS A 106 8.65 -9.71 -0.86
N GLY A 107 8.97 -8.44 -0.88
CA GLY A 107 8.05 -7.43 -1.33
C GLY A 107 7.99 -7.50 -2.85
N ASP A 108 7.03 -8.24 -3.35
CA ASP A 108 6.41 -7.84 -4.58
C ASP A 108 5.66 -6.55 -4.25
N ALA A 109 6.38 -5.42 -4.20
CA ALA A 109 5.72 -4.14 -4.40
C ALA A 109 5.20 -4.21 -5.84
N LEU A 110 4.04 -4.85 -6.00
CA LEU A 110 3.35 -4.86 -7.27
C LEU A 110 3.17 -3.40 -7.66
N ARG A 111 4.05 -2.94 -8.56
CA ARG A 111 3.85 -1.63 -9.17
C ARG A 111 2.54 -1.70 -9.92
N LEU A 112 1.53 -1.08 -9.37
CA LEU A 112 0.22 -1.04 -9.99
C LEU A 112 0.26 -0.11 -11.20
N VAL A 113 -0.40 -0.52 -12.26
CA VAL A 113 -0.61 0.26 -13.48
C VAL A 113 -2.09 0.21 -13.85
N ALA A 114 -2.62 1.31 -14.32
CA ALA A 114 -3.99 1.38 -14.83
C ALA A 114 -4.03 2.31 -16.04
N GLY A 115 -4.79 1.94 -17.04
CA GLY A 115 -4.89 2.75 -18.26
C GLY A 115 -5.85 2.17 -19.27
N ASN A 116 -5.86 2.80 -20.44
CA ASN A 116 -6.45 2.25 -21.65
C ASN A 116 -5.34 1.70 -22.54
N GLY A 117 -5.70 0.82 -23.45
CA GLY A 117 -4.78 0.26 -24.42
C GLY A 117 -5.48 -0.68 -25.38
N THR A 118 -4.70 -1.28 -26.25
CA THR A 118 -5.19 -2.20 -27.28
C THR A 118 -4.56 -3.57 -27.07
N ILE A 119 -5.35 -4.61 -27.09
CA ILE A 119 -4.85 -5.99 -27.13
C ILE A 119 -4.18 -6.20 -28.48
N THR A 120 -2.94 -6.63 -28.46
CA THR A 120 -2.12 -6.80 -29.68
C THR A 120 -1.56 -8.21 -29.73
N TYR A 121 -1.77 -8.89 -30.86
CA TYR A 121 -1.10 -10.16 -31.13
C TYR A 121 0.36 -9.92 -31.55
N VAL A 122 1.29 -10.56 -30.87
CA VAL A 122 2.73 -10.42 -31.10
C VAL A 122 3.26 -11.73 -31.66
N ASP A 123 3.73 -11.74 -32.89
CA ASP A 123 4.28 -12.91 -33.58
C ASP A 123 5.76 -13.09 -33.25
N LEU A 124 6.04 -13.36 -31.97
CA LEU A 124 7.37 -13.68 -31.45
C LEU A 124 7.29 -14.99 -30.67
N GLU A 125 8.31 -15.85 -30.77
CA GLU A 125 8.50 -17.08 -29.98
C GLU A 125 7.25 -17.98 -29.85
N GLY A 126 6.45 -18.08 -30.91
CA GLY A 126 5.23 -18.90 -30.95
C GLY A 126 3.94 -18.11 -30.86
N GLY A 127 4.02 -16.81 -30.67
CA GLY A 127 2.88 -15.89 -30.64
C GLY A 127 2.21 -15.79 -29.27
N PHE A 128 1.91 -14.57 -28.88
CA PHE A 128 1.21 -14.26 -27.63
C PHE A 128 0.38 -12.96 -27.79
N TYR A 129 -0.48 -12.68 -26.83
CA TYR A 129 -1.21 -11.43 -26.75
C TYR A 129 -0.63 -10.52 -25.67
N GLY A 130 -0.40 -9.25 -26.02
CA GLY A 130 0.01 -8.22 -25.09
C GLY A 130 -0.99 -7.06 -25.06
N ILE A 131 -0.76 -6.12 -24.17
CA ILE A 131 -1.48 -4.85 -24.10
C ILE A 131 -0.51 -3.74 -24.47
N VAL A 132 -0.80 -2.99 -25.53
CA VAL A 132 -0.12 -1.74 -25.83
C VAL A 132 -0.96 -0.62 -25.27
N ALA A 133 -0.47 0.04 -24.22
CA ALA A 133 -1.19 1.13 -23.58
C ALA A 133 -1.15 2.41 -24.43
N ASP A 134 -2.11 3.32 -24.20
CA ASP A 134 -2.23 4.58 -24.96
C ASP A 134 -1.00 5.50 -24.80
N ASP A 135 -0.23 5.35 -23.73
CA ASP A 135 1.03 6.06 -23.48
C ASP A 135 2.24 5.41 -24.19
N GLY A 136 2.03 4.28 -24.87
CA GLY A 136 3.04 3.54 -25.62
C GLY A 136 3.76 2.46 -24.80
N GLU A 137 3.47 2.33 -23.51
CA GLU A 137 4.01 1.25 -22.69
C GLU A 137 3.43 -0.10 -23.12
N GLN A 138 4.24 -1.15 -23.02
CA GLN A 138 3.87 -2.51 -23.40
C GLN A 138 3.80 -3.40 -22.16
N TYR A 139 2.72 -4.14 -22.03
CA TYR A 139 2.49 -5.06 -20.93
C TYR A 139 2.23 -6.47 -21.46
N LEU A 140 2.90 -7.45 -20.84
CA LEU A 140 2.73 -8.88 -21.12
C LEU A 140 1.86 -9.52 -20.02
N PRO A 141 0.54 -9.67 -20.24
CA PRO A 141 -0.31 -10.39 -19.29
C PRO A 141 0.15 -11.84 -19.12
N LEU A 142 0.38 -12.28 -17.89
CA LEU A 142 0.77 -13.65 -17.59
C LEU A 142 -0.41 -14.62 -17.72
N ASP A 143 -1.62 -14.12 -17.45
CA ASP A 143 -2.89 -14.84 -17.68
C ASP A 143 -3.92 -13.84 -18.21
N LEU A 144 -4.23 -13.98 -19.49
CA LEU A 144 -5.28 -13.20 -20.14
C LEU A 144 -6.39 -14.17 -20.58
N GLY A 145 -7.56 -14.06 -19.96
CA GLY A 145 -8.68 -14.95 -20.25
C GLY A 145 -9.06 -14.96 -21.74
N GLU A 146 -9.51 -16.10 -22.25
CA GLU A 146 -9.79 -16.34 -23.69
C GLU A 146 -10.67 -15.27 -24.37
N THR A 147 -11.57 -14.65 -23.60
CA THR A 147 -12.47 -13.60 -24.07
C THR A 147 -11.71 -12.34 -24.57
N TRP A 148 -10.51 -12.13 -24.08
CA TRP A 148 -9.67 -10.97 -24.38
C TRP A 148 -8.62 -11.23 -25.46
N LEU A 149 -8.48 -12.49 -25.92
CA LEU A 149 -7.50 -12.87 -26.95
C LEU A 149 -7.99 -12.44 -28.35
N VAL A 150 -8.23 -11.15 -28.54
CA VAL A 150 -8.71 -10.57 -29.79
C VAL A 150 -7.82 -9.39 -30.18
N ASP A 151 -7.06 -9.57 -31.25
CA ASP A 151 -6.18 -8.55 -31.79
C ASP A 151 -6.96 -7.28 -32.20
N GLY A 152 -6.44 -6.12 -31.81
CA GLY A 152 -7.07 -4.82 -32.07
C GLY A 152 -8.23 -4.47 -31.12
N MET A 153 -8.48 -5.24 -30.05
CA MET A 153 -9.54 -4.91 -29.09
C MET A 153 -9.07 -3.81 -28.14
N ASP A 154 -9.82 -2.71 -28.10
CA ASP A 154 -9.59 -1.63 -27.14
C ASP A 154 -10.13 -1.97 -25.76
N VAL A 155 -9.29 -1.82 -24.75
CA VAL A 155 -9.56 -2.19 -23.36
C VAL A 155 -9.18 -1.07 -22.40
N THR A 156 -9.80 -1.10 -21.24
CA THR A 156 -9.30 -0.43 -20.03
C THR A 156 -8.90 -1.50 -19.04
N PHE A 157 -7.80 -1.30 -18.31
CA PHE A 157 -7.24 -2.33 -17.45
C PHE A 157 -6.60 -1.74 -16.18
N VAL A 158 -6.44 -2.59 -15.19
CA VAL A 158 -5.56 -2.37 -14.04
C VAL A 158 -4.81 -3.67 -13.76
N ALA A 159 -3.52 -3.56 -13.53
CA ALA A 159 -2.63 -4.71 -13.38
C ALA A 159 -1.49 -4.41 -12.40
N GLY A 160 -0.90 -5.47 -11.88
CA GLY A 160 0.33 -5.43 -11.11
C GLY A 160 1.52 -5.89 -11.96
N VAL A 161 2.57 -5.08 -12.02
CA VAL A 161 3.80 -5.41 -12.75
C VAL A 161 4.61 -6.44 -11.97
N ARG A 162 5.05 -7.50 -12.63
CA ARG A 162 5.86 -8.59 -12.09
C ARG A 162 7.33 -8.38 -12.45
N GLU A 163 8.10 -7.83 -11.51
CA GLU A 163 9.54 -7.61 -11.70
C GLU A 163 10.37 -8.92 -11.52
N ASP A 164 9.77 -9.93 -10.89
CA ASP A 164 10.36 -11.24 -10.64
C ASP A 164 10.23 -12.22 -11.82
N VAL A 165 9.48 -11.85 -12.86
CA VAL A 165 9.23 -12.66 -14.06
C VAL A 165 9.98 -12.06 -15.25
N ALA A 166 10.77 -12.89 -15.94
CA ALA A 166 11.43 -12.46 -17.17
C ALA A 166 10.41 -12.31 -18.31
N ALA A 167 10.47 -11.18 -19.01
CA ALA A 167 9.64 -10.97 -20.21
C ALA A 167 10.04 -11.93 -21.34
N ILE A 168 9.04 -12.46 -22.05
CA ILE A 168 9.24 -13.27 -23.26
C ILE A 168 9.79 -12.35 -24.35
N GLY A 169 10.93 -12.72 -24.96
CA GLY A 169 11.51 -11.96 -26.06
C GLY A 169 11.82 -10.48 -25.76
N GLN A 170 11.93 -10.11 -24.46
CA GLN A 170 12.09 -8.71 -24.01
C GLN A 170 10.93 -7.78 -24.44
N TRP A 171 9.76 -8.34 -24.75
CA TRP A 171 8.60 -7.58 -25.12
C TRP A 171 7.73 -7.28 -23.89
N GLY A 172 7.62 -6.02 -23.55
CA GLY A 172 6.73 -5.51 -22.49
C GLY A 172 7.08 -5.96 -21.08
N ALA A 173 6.46 -5.31 -20.11
CA ALA A 173 6.57 -5.69 -18.70
C ALA A 173 5.57 -6.81 -18.38
N PRO A 174 5.99 -7.93 -17.75
CA PRO A 174 5.06 -8.95 -17.29
C PRO A 174 4.09 -8.39 -16.25
N VAL A 175 2.81 -8.72 -16.38
CA VAL A 175 1.76 -8.20 -15.48
C VAL A 175 0.74 -9.28 -15.10
N ASP A 176 0.29 -9.22 -13.86
CA ASP A 176 -0.92 -9.89 -13.41
C ASP A 176 -2.10 -8.93 -13.58
N VAL A 177 -3.05 -9.27 -14.45
CA VAL A 177 -4.23 -8.45 -14.70
C VAL A 177 -5.19 -8.59 -13.52
N ILE A 178 -5.39 -7.48 -12.77
CA ILE A 178 -6.34 -7.43 -11.65
C ILE A 178 -7.77 -7.28 -12.16
N ALA A 179 -7.95 -6.40 -13.14
CA ALA A 179 -9.23 -6.24 -13.83
C ALA A 179 -9.00 -5.68 -15.23
N ILE A 180 -9.86 -6.09 -16.15
CA ILE A 180 -9.90 -5.62 -17.55
C ILE A 180 -11.36 -5.51 -18.00
N ASP A 181 -11.65 -4.50 -18.80
CA ASP A 181 -12.98 -4.25 -19.36
C ASP A 181 -12.83 -3.63 -20.76
N LYS A 182 -13.90 -3.60 -21.55
CA LYS A 182 -13.87 -2.90 -22.85
C LYS A 182 -13.68 -1.41 -22.63
N ALA A 183 -12.92 -0.79 -23.51
CA ALA A 183 -12.66 0.66 -23.43
C ALA A 183 -13.96 1.46 -23.26
N GLY A 184 -13.95 2.40 -22.32
CA GLY A 184 -15.10 3.26 -21.99
C GLY A 184 -16.17 2.65 -21.08
N SER A 185 -16.17 1.34 -20.83
CA SER A 185 -17.15 0.69 -19.93
C SER A 185 -16.81 0.86 -18.44
N ALA A 186 -15.54 0.97 -18.12
CA ALA A 186 -15.03 1.21 -16.78
C ALA A 186 -13.97 2.32 -16.74
N THR A 187 -13.60 2.76 -15.56
CA THR A 187 -12.41 3.55 -15.29
C THR A 187 -11.72 2.93 -14.11
N PHE A 188 -10.51 2.47 -14.31
CA PHE A 188 -9.67 1.93 -13.24
C PHE A 188 -8.66 2.97 -12.78
N VAL A 189 -8.23 2.83 -11.54
CA VAL A 189 -7.18 3.63 -10.91
C VAL A 189 -6.19 2.71 -10.23
N ALA A 190 -4.93 3.12 -10.24
CA ALA A 190 -3.83 2.46 -9.56
C ALA A 190 -2.98 3.55 -8.91
N GLU A 191 -3.02 3.67 -7.59
CA GLU A 191 -2.40 4.78 -6.88
C GLU A 191 -1.87 4.35 -5.51
N ASN A 192 -0.92 5.15 -5.01
CA ASN A 192 -0.53 5.15 -3.62
C ASN A 192 -1.27 6.26 -2.88
N GLY A 193 -1.59 6.04 -1.62
CA GLY A 193 -2.29 7.03 -0.81
C GLY A 193 -2.27 6.70 0.66
N THR A 194 -2.89 7.58 1.44
CA THR A 194 -3.05 7.43 2.88
C THR A 194 -4.52 7.22 3.21
N VAL A 195 -4.82 6.18 3.95
CA VAL A 195 -6.14 5.98 4.55
C VAL A 195 -6.31 7.00 5.66
N THR A 196 -7.39 7.76 5.61
CA THR A 196 -7.63 8.87 6.54
C THR A 196 -9.02 8.75 7.14
N TYR A 197 -9.12 8.87 8.47
CA TYR A 197 -10.39 8.97 9.14
C TYR A 197 -10.98 10.37 8.95
N ILE A 198 -12.19 10.45 8.43
CA ILE A 198 -12.92 11.69 8.16
C ILE A 198 -14.07 11.80 9.14
N ASP A 199 -14.01 12.77 10.03
CA ASP A 199 -15.05 13.01 11.05
C ASP A 199 -16.20 13.86 10.48
N LEU A 200 -16.88 13.32 9.47
CA LEU A 200 -18.07 13.90 8.86
C LEU A 200 -19.19 12.85 8.84
N GLU A 201 -20.46 13.26 9.00
CA GLU A 201 -21.66 12.41 8.84
C GLU A 201 -21.57 11.04 9.57
N GLY A 202 -21.00 11.02 10.79
CA GLY A 202 -20.84 9.82 11.61
C GLY A 202 -19.48 9.11 11.49
N GLY A 203 -18.55 9.68 10.74
CA GLY A 203 -17.20 9.18 10.58
C GLY A 203 -17.07 8.06 9.55
N PHE A 204 -16.06 8.16 8.71
CA PHE A 204 -15.71 7.13 7.73
C PHE A 204 -14.23 7.19 7.37
N TYR A 205 -13.75 6.17 6.68
CA TYR A 205 -12.38 6.16 6.14
C TYR A 205 -12.39 6.54 4.66
N GLY A 206 -11.60 7.55 4.30
CA GLY A 206 -11.28 7.94 2.95
C GLY A 206 -9.85 7.56 2.59
N ILE A 207 -9.48 7.69 1.31
CA ILE A 207 -8.10 7.57 0.84
C ILE A 207 -7.71 8.89 0.18
N ILE A 208 -6.64 9.49 0.67
CA ILE A 208 -6.01 10.65 0.03
C ILE A 208 -4.82 10.13 -0.74
N ALA A 209 -4.92 10.14 -2.08
CA ALA A 209 -3.85 9.72 -2.95
C ALA A 209 -2.70 10.73 -2.94
N ASP A 210 -1.48 10.27 -3.27
CA ASP A 210 -0.27 11.12 -3.31
C ASP A 210 -0.40 12.28 -4.29
N GLY A 211 -1.19 12.12 -5.35
CA GLY A 211 -1.55 13.18 -6.29
C GLY A 211 -2.63 14.15 -5.78
N GLY A 212 -3.02 14.08 -4.50
CA GLY A 212 -4.02 14.94 -3.87
C GLY A 212 -5.47 14.58 -4.22
N ARG A 213 -5.73 13.50 -4.95
CA ARG A 213 -7.08 13.01 -5.22
C ARG A 213 -7.68 12.36 -4.00
N HIS A 214 -8.95 12.62 -3.74
CA HIS A 214 -9.69 12.02 -2.66
C HIS A 214 -10.59 10.90 -3.18
N TYR A 215 -10.54 9.75 -2.54
CA TYR A 215 -11.35 8.59 -2.87
C TYR A 215 -12.18 8.14 -1.68
N LEU A 216 -13.47 7.91 -1.91
CA LEU A 216 -14.35 7.23 -0.95
C LEU A 216 -14.33 5.73 -1.27
N PRO A 217 -13.58 4.91 -0.54
CA PRO A 217 -13.43 3.50 -0.84
C PRO A 217 -14.71 2.74 -0.49
N LEU A 218 -15.25 2.03 -1.46
CA LEU A 218 -16.34 1.09 -1.29
C LEU A 218 -15.73 -0.29 -1.09
N GLY A 219 -16.04 -0.93 0.05
CA GLY A 219 -15.55 -2.28 0.35
C GLY A 219 -14.10 -2.34 0.86
N LEU A 220 -13.53 -1.25 1.37
CA LEU A 220 -12.23 -1.30 2.05
C LEU A 220 -12.33 -2.26 3.25
N GLU A 221 -11.48 -3.29 3.26
CA GLU A 221 -11.45 -4.27 4.33
C GLU A 221 -11.10 -3.62 5.68
N GLU A 222 -11.62 -4.16 6.78
CA GLU A 222 -11.45 -3.62 8.12
C GLU A 222 -9.99 -3.47 8.54
N ARG A 223 -9.14 -4.42 8.15
CA ARG A 223 -7.68 -4.40 8.42
C ARG A 223 -6.96 -3.18 7.83
N TYR A 224 -7.52 -2.55 6.81
CA TYR A 224 -6.97 -1.34 6.18
C TYR A 224 -7.60 -0.04 6.71
N ARG A 225 -8.64 -0.12 7.55
CA ARG A 225 -9.32 1.04 8.13
C ARG A 225 -8.56 1.58 9.34
N VAL A 226 -7.33 2.00 9.11
CA VAL A 226 -6.44 2.56 10.13
C VAL A 226 -6.02 3.95 9.66
N ASP A 227 -6.30 4.95 10.49
CA ASP A 227 -5.93 6.34 10.18
C ASP A 227 -4.41 6.47 10.03
N GLY A 228 -3.98 7.17 8.97
CA GLY A 228 -2.57 7.29 8.61
C GLY A 228 -1.96 6.09 7.89
N MET A 229 -2.68 4.98 7.69
CA MET A 229 -2.14 3.83 6.96
C MET A 229 -1.83 4.18 5.51
N ARG A 230 -0.60 3.92 5.10
CA ARG A 230 -0.18 4.03 3.69
C ARG A 230 -0.58 2.77 2.94
N ILE A 231 -1.16 2.92 1.76
CA ILE A 231 -1.55 1.80 0.90
C ILE A 231 -1.20 2.07 -0.56
N ALA A 232 -0.89 1.00 -1.31
CA ALA A 232 -1.08 0.98 -2.75
C ALA A 232 -2.41 0.28 -3.04
N PHE A 233 -3.23 0.84 -3.90
CA PHE A 233 -4.52 0.25 -4.21
C PHE A 233 -4.85 0.31 -5.70
N ALA A 234 -5.53 -0.73 -6.15
CA ALA A 234 -6.21 -0.78 -7.43
C ALA A 234 -7.71 -0.65 -7.18
N GLY A 235 -8.39 0.17 -7.97
CA GLY A 235 -9.81 0.38 -7.81
C GLY A 235 -10.54 0.69 -9.11
N LYS A 236 -11.85 0.49 -9.09
CA LYS A 236 -12.77 0.85 -10.16
C LYS A 236 -13.61 2.05 -9.72
N ILE A 237 -13.61 3.12 -10.49
CA ILE A 237 -14.46 4.28 -10.21
C ILE A 237 -15.93 3.87 -10.30
N ALA A 238 -16.64 4.07 -9.21
CA ALA A 238 -18.04 3.74 -9.09
C ALA A 238 -18.89 4.91 -9.63
N ARG A 239 -19.34 4.79 -10.87
CA ARG A 239 -20.15 5.82 -11.55
C ARG A 239 -21.61 5.73 -11.13
N GLY A 240 -22.26 6.90 -10.97
CA GLY A 240 -23.71 6.97 -10.71
C GLY A 240 -24.12 6.63 -9.28
N ILE A 241 -23.15 6.46 -8.37
CA ILE A 241 -23.42 6.29 -6.94
C ILE A 241 -23.46 7.66 -6.27
N VAL A 242 -24.59 7.95 -5.61
CA VAL A 242 -24.72 9.10 -4.72
C VAL A 242 -24.39 8.61 -3.31
N THR A 243 -23.36 9.19 -2.71
CA THR A 243 -22.95 8.89 -1.34
C THR A 243 -23.45 9.99 -0.38
N ILE A 244 -23.81 9.59 0.83
CA ILE A 244 -24.24 10.53 1.87
C ILE A 244 -23.09 11.48 2.24
N GLN A 245 -21.87 10.94 2.23
CA GLN A 245 -20.66 11.65 2.65
C GLN A 245 -20.24 12.80 1.72
N GLN A 246 -20.69 12.81 0.47
CA GLN A 246 -20.32 13.81 -0.56
C GLN A 246 -18.83 14.19 -0.56
N TRP A 247 -17.98 13.22 -0.18
CA TRP A 247 -16.55 13.39 -0.02
C TRP A 247 -15.81 12.43 -0.95
N GLY A 248 -14.92 12.98 -1.76
CA GLY A 248 -14.09 12.20 -2.68
C GLY A 248 -14.85 11.47 -3.79
N THR A 249 -14.11 10.82 -4.64
CA THR A 249 -14.65 9.98 -5.73
C THR A 249 -14.94 8.58 -5.21
N PRO A 250 -16.18 8.07 -5.33
CA PRO A 250 -16.47 6.69 -4.95
C PRO A 250 -15.65 5.71 -5.79
N VAL A 251 -14.94 4.80 -5.13
CA VAL A 251 -14.09 3.79 -5.75
C VAL A 251 -14.32 2.42 -5.12
N GLU A 252 -14.62 1.43 -5.94
CA GLU A 252 -14.63 0.02 -5.52
C GLU A 252 -13.19 -0.45 -5.43
N ILE A 253 -12.76 -0.92 -4.27
CA ILE A 253 -11.41 -1.45 -4.06
C ILE A 253 -11.34 -2.85 -4.62
N LEU A 254 -10.46 -3.06 -5.58
CA LEU A 254 -10.24 -4.35 -6.26
C LEU A 254 -9.07 -5.11 -5.63
N ALA A 255 -8.01 -4.39 -5.28
CA ALA A 255 -6.85 -4.96 -4.61
C ALA A 255 -6.12 -3.89 -3.78
N VAL A 256 -5.54 -4.34 -2.67
CA VAL A 256 -4.56 -3.58 -1.89
C VAL A 256 -3.33 -4.47 -1.78
N PRO A 257 -2.44 -4.44 -2.78
CA PRO A 257 -1.26 -5.30 -2.81
C PRO A 257 -0.26 -4.93 -1.73
N TRP A 258 -0.34 -3.72 -1.21
CA TRP A 258 0.54 -3.23 -0.18
C TRP A 258 -0.18 -2.29 0.79
N ALA A 259 0.10 -2.46 2.09
CA ALA A 259 -0.35 -1.58 3.16
C ALA A 259 0.70 -1.53 4.29
N CYS A 260 0.89 -0.35 4.86
CA CYS A 260 1.79 -0.12 5.99
C CYS A 260 1.13 0.82 7.01
N SER A 261 0.90 0.32 8.21
CA SER A 261 0.29 1.11 9.30
C SER A 261 1.28 2.03 10.02
N SER A 262 2.58 1.78 9.90
CA SER A 262 3.64 2.57 10.55
C SER A 262 4.56 3.29 9.56
N CYS A 263 4.31 3.18 8.24
CA CYS A 263 5.01 3.94 7.20
C CYS A 263 4.54 5.41 7.13
N GLY A 264 3.54 5.76 7.88
CA GLY A 264 3.27 7.13 8.24
C GLY A 264 4.30 7.60 9.28
N GLY A 265 5.57 7.61 8.91
CA GLY A 265 6.48 8.57 9.49
C GLY A 265 5.84 9.90 9.16
N SER A 266 5.70 10.77 10.14
CA SER A 266 5.07 12.10 10.08
C SER A 266 5.65 13.01 8.96
N ALA A 267 5.47 12.61 7.67
CA ALA A 267 4.80 13.50 6.77
C ALA A 267 3.35 13.44 7.28
N GLY A 268 3.09 14.20 8.33
CA GLY A 268 1.76 14.36 8.87
C GLY A 268 0.89 14.53 7.65
N ILE A 269 -0.28 13.89 7.65
CA ILE A 269 -1.39 14.34 6.82
C ILE A 269 -1.12 15.80 6.70
N ALA A 270 -0.90 16.31 5.46
CA ALA A 270 -0.73 17.74 5.35
C ALA A 270 -1.96 18.25 6.03
N ASN A 271 -1.81 18.58 7.33
CA ASN A 271 -2.88 19.04 8.18
C ASN A 271 -3.59 20.03 7.30
N PRO A 272 -4.86 19.81 6.93
CA PRO A 272 -5.49 20.65 5.91
C PRO A 272 -5.33 22.12 6.25
N ALA A 273 -5.26 22.44 7.54
CA ALA A 273 -4.97 23.76 8.02
C ALA A 273 -3.50 24.17 7.75
N ALA A 274 -2.55 23.28 7.95
CA ALA A 274 -1.14 23.52 7.61
C ALA A 274 -0.93 23.65 6.10
N ALA A 275 -1.53 22.73 5.33
CA ALA A 275 -1.48 22.77 3.86
C ALA A 275 -2.12 24.04 3.30
N TRP A 276 -3.26 24.46 3.88
CA TRP A 276 -3.89 25.71 3.51
C TRP A 276 -3.02 26.91 3.81
N CYS A 277 -2.43 26.95 5.00
CA CYS A 277 -1.50 27.99 5.42
C CYS A 277 -0.35 28.17 4.40
N LEU A 278 0.31 27.09 4.03
CA LEU A 278 1.39 27.08 3.04
C LEU A 278 0.89 27.46 1.64
N ALA A 279 -0.28 26.99 1.23
CA ALA A 279 -0.88 27.31 -0.08
C ALA A 279 -1.22 28.79 -0.23
N GLN A 280 -1.51 29.48 0.88
CA GLN A 280 -1.71 30.94 0.90
C GLN A 280 -0.36 31.73 0.93
N GLY A 281 0.77 31.02 0.88
CA GLY A 281 2.11 31.65 0.87
C GLY A 281 2.60 32.11 2.25
N HIS A 282 1.99 31.62 3.32
CA HIS A 282 2.43 31.91 4.68
C HIS A 282 3.46 30.90 5.15
N ALA A 283 4.32 31.29 6.11
CA ALA A 283 5.20 30.35 6.79
C ALA A 283 4.41 29.53 7.82
N TYR A 284 4.85 28.30 8.07
CA TYR A 284 4.24 27.39 9.02
C TYR A 284 5.27 26.91 10.04
N GLU A 285 4.88 26.85 11.31
CA GLU A 285 5.74 26.40 12.41
C GLU A 285 4.94 25.56 13.41
N ILE A 286 5.54 24.45 13.89
CA ILE A 286 4.97 23.67 15.00
C ILE A 286 5.53 24.20 16.32
N ARG A 287 4.67 24.48 17.27
CA ARG A 287 4.99 24.95 18.61
C ARG A 287 4.54 23.96 19.68
N LYS A 288 5.18 24.03 20.85
CA LYS A 288 4.83 23.16 21.99
C LYS A 288 4.14 23.97 23.08
N ASN A 289 3.06 23.40 23.61
CA ASN A 289 2.42 23.88 24.83
C ASN A 289 3.25 23.50 26.06
N PRO A 290 3.00 24.16 27.21
CA PRO A 290 3.68 23.82 28.49
C PRO A 290 3.42 22.38 28.97
N ASP A 291 2.36 21.74 28.49
CA ASP A 291 2.01 20.33 28.80
C ASP A 291 2.71 19.33 27.87
N GLY A 292 3.52 19.82 26.89
CA GLY A 292 4.23 19.00 25.93
C GLY A 292 3.45 18.71 24.64
N SER A 293 2.17 19.06 24.55
CA SER A 293 1.39 18.92 23.30
C SER A 293 1.88 19.88 22.23
N GLU A 294 1.77 19.48 20.96
CA GLU A 294 2.19 20.27 19.80
C GLU A 294 0.97 20.90 19.11
N TYR A 295 1.13 22.11 18.58
CA TYR A 295 0.15 22.80 17.77
C TYR A 295 0.82 23.59 16.64
N GLY A 296 0.14 23.69 15.50
CA GLY A 296 0.66 24.41 14.35
C GLY A 296 0.20 25.85 14.30
N VAL A 297 1.05 26.73 13.78
CA VAL A 297 0.72 28.14 13.59
C VAL A 297 1.10 28.61 12.20
N CYS A 298 0.23 29.45 11.60
CA CYS A 298 0.52 30.23 10.41
C CYS A 298 1.20 31.55 10.76
N ILE A 299 2.29 31.85 10.08
CA ILE A 299 3.05 33.08 10.27
C ILE A 299 2.95 33.92 9.00
N PHE A 300 2.29 35.05 9.11
CA PHE A 300 2.06 35.99 8.02
C PHE A 300 3.28 36.86 7.77
N ALA A 301 3.43 37.42 6.58
CA ALA A 301 4.53 38.29 6.20
C ALA A 301 4.66 39.56 7.08
N ASN A 302 3.57 39.97 7.71
CA ASN A 302 3.54 41.10 8.67
C ASN A 302 3.93 40.71 10.10
N GLY A 303 4.31 39.43 10.32
CA GLY A 303 4.68 38.88 11.62
C GLY A 303 3.50 38.43 12.49
N THR A 304 2.26 38.52 12.01
CA THR A 304 1.08 37.96 12.71
C THR A 304 1.18 36.46 12.77
N VAL A 305 0.85 35.86 13.91
CA VAL A 305 0.84 34.40 14.13
C VAL A 305 -0.57 34.01 14.53
N ILE A 306 -1.16 33.07 13.82
CA ILE A 306 -2.53 32.55 14.06
C ILE A 306 -2.44 31.03 14.16
N ASP A 307 -3.23 30.42 15.07
CA ASP A 307 -3.40 28.95 15.10
C ASP A 307 -3.89 28.47 13.75
N GLU A 308 -3.30 27.34 13.27
CA GLU A 308 -3.57 26.83 11.93
C GLU A 308 -5.02 26.48 11.69
N TRP A 309 -5.67 25.88 12.69
CA TRP A 309 -7.08 25.48 12.59
C TRP A 309 -8.01 26.67 12.72
N ASP A 310 -7.65 27.70 13.51
CA ASP A 310 -8.42 28.93 13.58
C ASP A 310 -8.35 29.69 12.25
N TYR A 311 -7.16 29.73 11.63
CA TYR A 311 -7.01 30.33 10.30
C TYR A 311 -7.78 29.56 9.23
N TYR A 312 -7.71 28.22 9.25
CA TYR A 312 -8.45 27.37 8.33
C TYR A 312 -9.97 27.58 8.45
N ARG A 313 -10.53 27.52 9.66
CA ARG A 313 -11.97 27.68 9.92
C ARG A 313 -12.52 29.07 9.58
N GLN A 314 -11.67 30.10 9.60
CA GLN A 314 -12.09 31.47 9.23
C GLN A 314 -12.20 31.67 7.71
N ASN A 315 -11.62 30.76 6.90
CA ASN A 315 -11.53 30.88 5.45
C ASN A 315 -12.20 29.74 4.69
N HIS A 316 -12.84 28.81 5.42
CA HIS A 316 -13.62 27.68 4.91
C HIS A 316 -14.91 27.59 5.72
#